data_439cef2eb0c4f6c3f274620351c92982
#
_entry.id   439cef2eb0c4f6c3f274620351c92982
#
_cell.length_a   1.000
_cell.length_b   1.000
_cell.length_c   1.000
_cell.angle_alpha   90.00
_cell.angle_beta   90.00
_cell.angle_gamma   90.00
#
_symmetry.space_group_name_H-M   'P 1'
#
loop_
_entity.id
_entity.type
_entity.pdbx_description
1 polymer ?
#
loop_
_entity_poly.entity_id
_entity_poly.type
_entity_poly.pdbx_seq_one_letter_code
_entity_poly.pdbx_strand_id
1 'polypeptide(L)'
;MKQSLVAIFCLIAISLSAQSWDIFTPVNGALHNYGGTSTAAGEYVVGLLREDDDFLKGHIVFIDKEGNYKLKTFLNDKYNTMLCGAIGFENGNALVVGGMNWAGEGKERSILLVMVVNPDLDVITEHRYEIDESLDHISSTAYLEYDENGDIILALQCGIMNNSVFEGVPYMCKLDTEGNLLKTKCIDEDLGISGRDITGMTMVPNSNQILLFASGLFYGANLGACYLDEDFNVLNKYLTHRGIFRYYSNFWIDNEHFIASTIETEDVGPYNIYDVTLYEVDKEFNYYNTLVLHRADTSTVTAQITSIVPINENYMYVAGFKPVFNSNVISDIVVWIVDKNLNVHGAKTLARDNSYNYLLGCQGTTEEGGVILYGHSKLLDNTEMMSIWKLIPEDFGLSLSVNEVAQDNSKTAVYPNPTNEVINIPVRDLKGNYSISIWDMSGIKYFDMSVDKEGEELSVDVSSL
;
A
#
# COMPACT_ATOMS: atom_id res chain seq x y z
N MET A 1 35.14 -46.87 -27.46
CA MET A 1 35.03 -45.41 -27.34
C MET A 1 33.58 -45.04 -27.06
N LYS A 2 33.25 -44.80 -25.81
CA LYS A 2 31.95 -44.26 -25.44
C LYS A 2 32.09 -42.71 -25.36
N GLN A 3 31.51 -42.01 -26.28
CA GLN A 3 31.38 -40.56 -26.19
C GLN A 3 30.25 -40.26 -25.24
N SER A 4 30.60 -39.76 -24.06
CA SER A 4 29.66 -39.19 -23.11
C SER A 4 29.29 -37.79 -23.59
N LEU A 5 28.04 -37.63 -24.01
CA LEU A 5 27.44 -36.33 -24.32
C LEU A 5 27.18 -35.62 -23.02
N VAL A 6 28.05 -34.69 -22.65
CA VAL A 6 27.79 -33.77 -21.51
C VAL A 6 26.85 -32.69 -22.03
N ALA A 7 25.58 -32.79 -21.69
CA ALA A 7 24.62 -31.72 -21.92
C ALA A 7 24.90 -30.60 -20.92
N ILE A 8 25.53 -29.52 -21.38
CA ILE A 8 25.64 -28.28 -20.64
C ILE A 8 24.23 -27.65 -20.63
N PHE A 9 23.49 -27.83 -19.57
CA PHE A 9 22.33 -27.00 -19.27
C PHE A 9 22.86 -25.62 -18.84
N CYS A 10 23.01 -24.70 -19.78
CA CYS A 10 22.94 -23.27 -19.45
C CYS A 10 21.51 -22.99 -18.98
N LEU A 11 21.29 -23.10 -17.68
CA LEU A 11 20.17 -22.43 -17.04
C LEU A 11 20.43 -20.92 -17.21
N ILE A 12 19.86 -20.35 -18.25
CA ILE A 12 19.60 -18.93 -18.29
C ILE A 12 18.60 -18.73 -17.14
N ALA A 13 19.08 -18.27 -16.00
CA ALA A 13 18.23 -17.65 -15.01
C ALA A 13 17.66 -16.42 -15.73
N ILE A 14 16.50 -16.58 -16.34
CA ILE A 14 15.65 -15.45 -16.62
C ILE A 14 15.26 -14.98 -15.23
N SER A 15 16.00 -14.00 -14.71
CA SER A 15 15.45 -13.17 -13.66
C SER A 15 14.16 -12.64 -14.28
N LEU A 16 13.02 -13.14 -13.84
CA LEU A 16 11.76 -12.48 -14.06
C LEU A 16 11.91 -11.16 -13.29
N SER A 17 12.50 -10.16 -13.94
CA SER A 17 12.53 -8.81 -13.42
C SER A 17 11.08 -8.41 -13.27
N ALA A 18 10.75 -7.82 -12.13
CA ALA A 18 9.46 -7.20 -11.94
C ALA A 18 9.13 -6.36 -13.18
N GLN A 19 7.95 -6.52 -13.72
CA GLN A 19 7.54 -5.81 -14.93
C GLN A 19 6.46 -4.81 -14.58
N SER A 20 6.62 -3.58 -15.08
CA SER A 20 5.55 -2.59 -15.05
C SER A 20 4.46 -2.96 -16.06
N TRP A 21 3.22 -2.73 -15.68
CA TRP A 21 2.05 -2.92 -16.55
C TRP A 21 0.95 -1.92 -16.18
N ASP A 22 -0.05 -1.80 -17.07
CA ASP A 22 -1.25 -1.02 -16.79
C ASP A 22 -2.52 -1.71 -17.30
N ILE A 23 -3.61 -1.51 -16.58
CA ILE A 23 -4.95 -1.92 -16.95
C ILE A 23 -5.76 -0.66 -17.19
N PHE A 24 -6.28 -0.52 -18.41
CA PHE A 24 -7.13 0.59 -18.81
C PHE A 24 -8.27 0.05 -19.68
N THR A 25 -9.36 -0.34 -19.01
CA THR A 25 -10.45 -1.08 -19.64
C THR A 25 -11.78 -0.37 -19.39
N PRO A 26 -12.64 -0.20 -20.43
CA PRO A 26 -13.99 0.30 -20.26
C PRO A 26 -14.78 -0.57 -19.29
N VAL A 27 -15.54 0.08 -18.42
CA VAL A 27 -16.48 -0.58 -17.50
C VAL A 27 -17.88 -0.05 -17.73
N ASN A 28 -18.87 -0.91 -17.54
CA ASN A 28 -20.25 -0.49 -17.62
C ASN A 28 -20.68 0.12 -16.28
N GLY A 29 -20.75 1.44 -16.21
CA GLY A 29 -21.05 2.19 -14.99
C GLY A 29 -19.83 2.88 -14.38
N ALA A 30 -20.02 3.55 -13.25
CA ALA A 30 -18.98 4.23 -12.52
C ALA A 30 -18.27 3.26 -11.57
N LEU A 31 -16.96 3.02 -11.78
CA LEU A 31 -16.15 2.12 -10.97
C LEU A 31 -15.19 2.93 -10.12
N HIS A 32 -15.18 2.67 -8.82
CA HIS A 32 -14.29 3.31 -7.85
C HIS A 32 -13.52 2.25 -7.06
N ASN A 33 -12.20 2.27 -7.13
CA ASN A 33 -11.31 1.38 -6.40
C ASN A 33 -10.88 2.05 -5.09
N TYR A 34 -11.26 1.49 -3.95
CA TYR A 34 -11.03 2.10 -2.62
C TYR A 34 -9.94 1.44 -1.80
N GLY A 35 -9.52 0.26 -2.16
CA GLY A 35 -8.49 -0.46 -1.42
C GLY A 35 -7.72 -1.41 -2.30
N GLY A 36 -6.57 -1.82 -1.84
CA GLY A 36 -5.73 -2.80 -2.52
C GLY A 36 -4.82 -3.51 -1.55
N THR A 37 -4.30 -4.66 -1.96
CA THR A 37 -3.29 -5.41 -1.24
C THR A 37 -2.53 -6.31 -2.19
N SER A 38 -1.33 -6.70 -1.77
CA SER A 38 -0.45 -7.61 -2.50
C SER A 38 -0.33 -8.94 -1.78
N THR A 39 -0.19 -10.01 -2.57
CA THR A 39 0.09 -11.36 -2.09
C THR A 39 1.16 -12.02 -2.94
N ALA A 40 1.67 -13.16 -2.52
CA ALA A 40 2.61 -13.94 -3.32
C ALA A 40 2.03 -14.41 -4.67
N ALA A 41 0.69 -14.50 -4.79
CA ALA A 41 -0.01 -14.89 -6.01
C ALA A 41 -0.24 -13.73 -6.99
N GLY A 42 -0.37 -12.50 -6.50
CA GLY A 42 -0.69 -11.30 -7.26
C GLY A 42 -1.36 -10.24 -6.40
N GLU A 43 -2.01 -9.31 -7.06
CA GLU A 43 -2.54 -8.10 -6.49
C GLU A 43 -4.06 -8.13 -6.41
N TYR A 44 -4.63 -7.65 -5.31
CA TYR A 44 -6.07 -7.46 -5.16
C TYR A 44 -6.40 -5.97 -5.11
N VAL A 45 -7.40 -5.56 -5.85
CA VAL A 45 -7.97 -4.21 -5.80
C VAL A 45 -9.47 -4.34 -5.57
N VAL A 46 -9.99 -3.58 -4.62
CA VAL A 46 -11.38 -3.66 -4.19
C VAL A 46 -12.06 -2.30 -4.26
N GLY A 47 -13.38 -2.31 -4.43
CA GLY A 47 -14.13 -1.07 -4.52
C GLY A 47 -15.62 -1.26 -4.76
N LEU A 48 -16.23 -0.28 -5.40
CA LEU A 48 -17.63 -0.32 -5.80
C LEU A 48 -17.80 -0.09 -7.30
N LEU A 49 -18.83 -0.69 -7.85
CA LEU A 49 -19.33 -0.46 -9.21
C LEU A 49 -20.77 0.04 -9.09
N ARG A 50 -21.04 1.18 -9.72
CA ARG A 50 -22.38 1.74 -9.87
C ARG A 50 -22.79 1.62 -11.34
N GLU A 51 -23.63 0.66 -11.64
CA GLU A 51 -24.31 0.56 -12.93
C GLU A 51 -25.59 1.43 -12.94
N ASP A 52 -26.33 1.40 -14.05
CA ASP A 52 -27.59 2.18 -14.21
C ASP A 52 -28.74 1.69 -13.29
N ASP A 53 -28.54 0.61 -12.55
CA ASP A 53 -29.46 0.14 -11.55
C ASP A 53 -29.20 0.84 -10.18
N ASP A 54 -30.23 0.92 -9.35
CA ASP A 54 -30.23 1.71 -8.12
C ASP A 54 -29.28 1.20 -7.02
N PHE A 55 -28.63 0.03 -7.21
CA PHE A 55 -27.80 -0.60 -6.19
C PHE A 55 -26.31 -0.51 -6.49
N LEU A 56 -25.54 -0.20 -5.46
CA LEU A 56 -24.08 -0.28 -5.52
C LEU A 56 -23.64 -1.74 -5.37
N LYS A 57 -22.72 -2.16 -6.22
CA LYS A 57 -22.12 -3.50 -6.22
C LYS A 57 -20.68 -3.41 -5.74
N GLY A 58 -20.32 -4.21 -4.73
CA GLY A 58 -18.92 -4.40 -4.40
C GLY A 58 -18.19 -5.11 -5.54
N HIS A 59 -16.94 -4.80 -5.79
CA HIS A 59 -16.14 -5.54 -6.75
C HIS A 59 -14.74 -5.86 -6.20
N ILE A 60 -14.18 -6.96 -6.69
CA ILE A 60 -12.80 -7.37 -6.47
C ILE A 60 -12.16 -7.62 -7.84
N VAL A 61 -10.98 -7.06 -8.04
CA VAL A 61 -10.10 -7.35 -9.15
C VAL A 61 -8.90 -8.11 -8.60
N PHE A 62 -8.60 -9.28 -9.13
CA PHE A 62 -7.33 -9.97 -8.91
C PHE A 62 -6.48 -9.82 -10.16
N ILE A 63 -5.20 -9.51 -10.00
CA ILE A 63 -4.25 -9.24 -11.07
C ILE A 63 -3.03 -10.12 -10.82
N ASP A 64 -2.69 -10.98 -11.77
CA ASP A 64 -1.49 -11.79 -11.69
C ASP A 64 -0.21 -10.96 -11.95
N LYS A 65 0.95 -11.59 -11.81
CA LYS A 65 2.25 -10.93 -11.99
C LYS A 65 2.48 -10.41 -13.41
N GLU A 66 1.85 -11.04 -14.39
CA GLU A 66 1.90 -10.68 -15.80
C GLU A 66 0.94 -9.55 -16.17
N GLY A 67 0.07 -9.11 -15.25
CA GLY A 67 -0.94 -8.08 -15.46
C GLY A 67 -2.27 -8.60 -16.05
N ASN A 68 -2.45 -9.92 -16.12
CA ASN A 68 -3.76 -10.47 -16.47
C ASN A 68 -4.70 -10.33 -15.27
N TYR A 69 -5.96 -9.98 -15.51
CA TYR A 69 -6.87 -9.74 -14.41
C TYR A 69 -8.18 -10.55 -14.51
N LYS A 70 -8.76 -10.78 -13.35
CA LYS A 70 -10.12 -11.28 -13.15
C LYS A 70 -10.91 -10.25 -12.36
N LEU A 71 -12.18 -10.08 -12.70
CA LEU A 71 -13.10 -9.19 -11.99
C LEU A 71 -14.30 -10.00 -11.50
N LYS A 72 -14.68 -9.80 -10.25
CA LYS A 72 -15.92 -10.34 -9.68
C LYS A 72 -16.69 -9.24 -8.95
N THR A 73 -17.99 -9.18 -9.22
CA THR A 73 -18.91 -8.26 -8.56
C THR A 73 -19.79 -8.99 -7.55
N PHE A 74 -20.09 -8.30 -6.46
CA PHE A 74 -20.93 -8.79 -5.38
C PHE A 74 -22.17 -7.90 -5.30
N LEU A 75 -23.31 -8.46 -5.67
CA LEU A 75 -24.60 -7.79 -5.63
C LEU A 75 -25.44 -8.33 -4.50
N ASN A 76 -26.08 -7.43 -3.78
CA ASN A 76 -27.18 -7.77 -2.88
C ASN A 76 -28.43 -6.96 -3.30
N ASP A 77 -29.58 -7.60 -3.40
CA ASP A 77 -30.84 -6.98 -3.83
C ASP A 77 -31.50 -6.07 -2.77
N LYS A 78 -30.92 -6.01 -1.59
CA LYS A 78 -31.41 -5.20 -0.46
C LYS A 78 -30.41 -4.17 0.03
N TYR A 79 -29.11 -4.40 -0.21
CA TYR A 79 -28.03 -3.59 0.33
C TYR A 79 -27.13 -3.03 -0.78
N ASN A 80 -26.77 -1.77 -0.64
CA ASN A 80 -25.63 -1.23 -1.34
C ASN A 80 -24.36 -1.83 -0.76
N THR A 81 -23.63 -2.60 -1.55
CA THR A 81 -22.39 -3.24 -1.13
C THR A 81 -21.21 -2.40 -1.61
N MET A 82 -20.32 -2.03 -0.69
CA MET A 82 -19.08 -1.31 -0.97
C MET A 82 -17.92 -2.05 -0.33
N LEU A 83 -16.93 -2.44 -1.11
CA LEU A 83 -15.70 -3.00 -0.57
C LEU A 83 -14.68 -1.85 -0.43
N CYS A 84 -14.07 -1.73 0.74
CA CYS A 84 -13.31 -0.55 1.11
C CYS A 84 -11.88 -0.81 1.56
N GLY A 85 -11.50 -2.06 1.77
CA GLY A 85 -10.15 -2.43 2.16
C GLY A 85 -9.84 -3.90 1.93
N ALA A 86 -8.56 -4.21 1.79
CA ALA A 86 -8.08 -5.58 1.69
C ALA A 86 -6.71 -5.71 2.35
N ILE A 87 -6.39 -6.92 2.85
CA ILE A 87 -5.07 -7.28 3.36
C ILE A 87 -4.72 -8.69 2.88
N GLY A 88 -3.51 -8.84 2.34
CA GLY A 88 -3.06 -10.08 1.70
C GLY A 88 -2.41 -11.04 2.68
N PHE A 89 -2.56 -12.34 2.43
CA PHE A 89 -1.93 -13.41 3.19
C PHE A 89 -0.77 -14.05 2.40
N GLU A 90 0.18 -14.64 3.11
CA GLU A 90 1.30 -15.37 2.51
C GLU A 90 0.89 -16.51 1.58
N ASN A 91 -0.26 -17.14 1.84
CA ASN A 91 -0.80 -18.24 1.02
C ASN A 91 -1.44 -17.77 -0.29
N GLY A 92 -1.38 -16.48 -0.61
CA GLY A 92 -1.95 -15.89 -1.83
C GLY A 92 -3.41 -15.46 -1.72
N ASN A 93 -4.10 -15.76 -0.63
CA ASN A 93 -5.45 -15.27 -0.38
C ASN A 93 -5.44 -13.82 0.15
N ALA A 94 -6.59 -13.19 0.19
CA ALA A 94 -6.77 -11.87 0.81
C ALA A 94 -8.03 -11.84 1.68
N LEU A 95 -7.95 -11.14 2.81
CA LEU A 95 -9.12 -10.71 3.54
C LEU A 95 -9.59 -9.37 2.97
N VAL A 96 -10.87 -9.30 2.66
CA VAL A 96 -11.53 -8.13 2.07
C VAL A 96 -12.63 -7.67 3.02
N VAL A 97 -12.69 -6.38 3.27
CA VAL A 97 -13.71 -5.77 4.12
C VAL A 97 -14.56 -4.76 3.37
N GLY A 98 -15.79 -4.59 3.82
CA GLY A 98 -16.69 -3.61 3.23
C GLY A 98 -17.94 -3.36 4.05
N GLY A 99 -18.77 -2.43 3.56
CA GLY A 99 -20.07 -2.12 4.13
C GLY A 99 -21.20 -2.66 3.25
N MET A 100 -22.21 -3.22 3.89
CA MET A 100 -23.52 -3.49 3.29
C MET A 100 -24.51 -2.51 3.92
N ASN A 101 -24.87 -1.47 3.16
CA ASN A 101 -25.69 -0.38 3.64
C ASN A 101 -27.11 -0.55 3.09
N TRP A 102 -28.11 -0.47 3.95
CA TRP A 102 -29.51 -0.63 3.54
C TRP A 102 -29.91 0.40 2.47
N ALA A 103 -30.56 -0.08 1.41
CA ALA A 103 -30.96 0.76 0.28
C ALA A 103 -32.47 1.01 0.21
N GLY A 104 -33.27 0.38 1.09
CA GLY A 104 -34.72 0.51 1.11
C GLY A 104 -35.25 1.66 1.97
N GLU A 105 -36.57 1.85 2.01
CA GLU A 105 -37.23 2.76 2.94
C GLU A 105 -37.25 2.14 4.35
N GLY A 106 -36.90 2.95 5.35
CA GLY A 106 -36.84 2.54 6.76
C GLY A 106 -35.44 2.45 7.31
N LYS A 107 -35.32 2.29 8.64
CA LYS A 107 -34.04 2.09 9.32
C LYS A 107 -33.71 0.59 9.36
N GLU A 108 -32.95 0.11 8.41
CA GLU A 108 -32.24 -1.15 8.59
C GLU A 108 -30.76 -0.88 8.84
N ARG A 109 -30.11 -1.79 9.52
CA ARG A 109 -28.77 -1.66 10.05
C ARG A 109 -27.74 -1.84 8.95
N SER A 110 -26.64 -1.11 9.03
CA SER A 110 -25.48 -1.37 8.21
C SER A 110 -24.69 -2.56 8.76
N ILE A 111 -24.16 -3.35 7.87
CA ILE A 111 -23.46 -4.61 8.16
C ILE A 111 -22.02 -4.49 7.71
N LEU A 112 -21.07 -4.80 8.59
CA LEU A 112 -19.67 -5.01 8.21
C LEU A 112 -19.59 -6.38 7.51
N LEU A 113 -19.20 -6.36 6.24
CA LEU A 113 -18.91 -7.55 5.45
C LEU A 113 -17.42 -7.85 5.52
N VAL A 114 -17.08 -9.08 5.89
CA VAL A 114 -15.70 -9.58 5.91
C VAL A 114 -15.65 -10.87 5.11
N MET A 115 -14.77 -10.94 4.12
CA MET A 115 -14.61 -12.11 3.26
C MET A 115 -13.13 -12.48 3.15
N VAL A 116 -12.84 -13.78 3.14
CA VAL A 116 -11.54 -14.28 2.67
C VAL A 116 -11.74 -14.83 1.26
N VAL A 117 -10.93 -14.36 0.34
CA VAL A 117 -11.02 -14.74 -1.08
C VAL A 117 -9.69 -15.31 -1.57
N ASN A 118 -9.76 -16.23 -2.54
CA ASN A 118 -8.59 -16.81 -3.19
C ASN A 118 -8.27 -16.07 -4.53
N PRO A 119 -7.15 -16.40 -5.21
CA PRO A 119 -6.80 -15.81 -6.52
C PRO A 119 -7.79 -16.10 -7.65
N ASP A 120 -8.67 -17.09 -7.48
CA ASP A 120 -9.78 -17.35 -8.42
C ASP A 120 -11.03 -16.53 -8.11
N LEU A 121 -10.93 -15.66 -7.09
CA LEU A 121 -12.01 -14.85 -6.54
C LEU A 121 -13.16 -15.67 -5.94
N ASP A 122 -12.89 -16.92 -5.56
CA ASP A 122 -13.85 -17.70 -4.77
C ASP A 122 -13.80 -17.25 -3.32
N VAL A 123 -14.98 -17.07 -2.74
CA VAL A 123 -15.13 -16.74 -1.32
C VAL A 123 -14.93 -18.01 -0.50
N ILE A 124 -13.88 -18.02 0.31
CA ILE A 124 -13.53 -19.12 1.21
C ILE A 124 -14.37 -19.02 2.50
N THR A 125 -14.39 -17.82 3.10
CA THR A 125 -15.20 -17.50 4.27
C THR A 125 -15.93 -16.18 4.04
N GLU A 126 -17.12 -16.06 4.61
CA GLU A 126 -17.89 -14.81 4.61
C GLU A 126 -18.53 -14.63 5.99
N HIS A 127 -18.31 -13.48 6.56
CA HIS A 127 -18.88 -13.05 7.84
C HIS A 127 -19.61 -11.74 7.67
N ARG A 128 -20.71 -11.58 8.43
CA ARG A 128 -21.56 -10.39 8.44
C ARG A 128 -21.79 -9.98 9.89
N TYR A 129 -21.30 -8.79 10.24
CA TYR A 129 -21.35 -8.30 11.61
C TYR A 129 -22.19 -7.03 11.72
N GLU A 130 -23.17 -7.04 12.60
CA GLU A 130 -23.81 -5.83 13.08
C GLU A 130 -22.94 -5.28 14.23
N ILE A 131 -22.06 -4.32 13.91
CA ILE A 131 -21.09 -3.80 14.91
C ILE A 131 -21.75 -2.81 15.89
N ASP A 132 -22.81 -2.12 15.47
CA ASP A 132 -23.59 -1.24 16.31
C ASP A 132 -24.97 -0.99 15.67
N GLU A 133 -26.02 -1.03 16.51
CA GLU A 133 -27.42 -0.83 16.09
C GLU A 133 -27.73 0.62 15.65
N SER A 134 -26.92 1.58 16.02
CA SER A 134 -27.10 2.98 15.68
C SER A 134 -26.55 3.38 14.32
N LEU A 135 -25.74 2.52 13.69
CA LEU A 135 -25.07 2.85 12.43
C LEU A 135 -26.02 2.74 11.24
N ASP A 136 -26.11 3.81 10.50
CA ASP A 136 -26.86 3.89 9.23
C ASP A 136 -25.96 3.61 8.01
N HIS A 137 -24.63 3.74 8.18
CA HIS A 137 -23.69 3.65 7.06
C HIS A 137 -22.31 3.18 7.50
N ILE A 138 -21.70 2.27 6.72
CA ILE A 138 -20.27 1.97 6.73
C ILE A 138 -19.69 2.58 5.47
N SER A 139 -18.70 3.46 5.63
CA SER A 139 -18.10 4.24 4.54
C SER A 139 -17.22 3.37 3.63
N SER A 140 -16.82 3.96 2.52
CA SER A 140 -15.86 3.38 1.59
C SER A 140 -14.40 3.46 2.05
N THR A 141 -14.13 3.88 3.29
CA THR A 141 -12.78 4.04 3.81
C THR A 141 -12.51 3.06 4.93
N ALA A 142 -11.49 2.24 4.77
CA ALA A 142 -10.97 1.31 5.76
C ALA A 142 -9.45 1.24 5.69
N TYR A 143 -8.80 1.11 6.85
CA TYR A 143 -7.36 0.91 6.96
C TYR A 143 -7.12 -0.40 7.69
N LEU A 144 -6.25 -1.23 7.14
CA LEU A 144 -5.94 -2.56 7.67
C LEU A 144 -4.44 -2.71 7.85
N GLU A 145 -4.04 -3.22 9.01
CA GLU A 145 -2.65 -3.52 9.35
C GLU A 145 -2.59 -4.80 10.19
N TYR A 146 -1.48 -5.51 10.14
CA TYR A 146 -1.22 -6.63 11.04
C TYR A 146 -0.70 -6.14 12.38
N ASP A 147 -1.19 -6.70 13.47
CA ASP A 147 -0.54 -6.56 14.78
C ASP A 147 0.62 -7.58 14.93
N GLU A 148 1.34 -7.50 16.05
CA GLU A 148 2.47 -8.39 16.35
C GLU A 148 2.08 -9.88 16.48
N ASN A 149 0.80 -10.17 16.71
CA ASN A 149 0.29 -11.54 16.83
C ASN A 149 -0.16 -12.10 15.48
N GLY A 150 -0.17 -11.29 14.42
CA GLY A 150 -0.69 -11.63 13.11
C GLY A 150 -2.20 -11.49 12.98
N ASP A 151 -2.86 -10.91 13.99
CA ASP A 151 -4.27 -10.50 13.88
C ASP A 151 -4.36 -9.20 13.06
N ILE A 152 -5.53 -8.91 12.52
CA ILE A 152 -5.76 -7.77 11.63
C ILE A 152 -6.47 -6.67 12.42
N ILE A 153 -5.82 -5.52 12.52
CA ILE A 153 -6.42 -4.29 13.03
C ILE A 153 -7.09 -3.58 11.87
N LEU A 154 -8.34 -3.22 12.07
CA LEU A 154 -9.18 -2.55 11.10
C LEU A 154 -9.72 -1.25 11.68
N ALA A 155 -9.42 -0.13 11.06
CA ALA A 155 -10.03 1.15 11.34
C ALA A 155 -11.10 1.46 10.28
N LEU A 156 -12.33 1.67 10.72
CA LEU A 156 -13.51 1.90 9.88
C LEU A 156 -14.08 3.29 10.09
N GLN A 157 -14.37 3.96 9.01
CA GLN A 157 -15.23 5.11 9.02
C GLN A 157 -16.68 4.65 8.91
N CYS A 158 -17.46 4.87 9.95
CA CYS A 158 -18.90 4.63 9.98
C CYS A 158 -19.67 5.96 10.06
N GLY A 159 -20.98 5.93 10.00
CA GLY A 159 -21.77 7.12 10.12
C GLY A 159 -23.19 6.89 10.58
N ILE A 160 -23.74 7.93 11.22
CA ILE A 160 -25.11 8.03 11.67
C ILE A 160 -25.76 9.18 10.88
N MET A 161 -26.94 8.94 10.32
CA MET A 161 -27.70 9.98 9.64
C MET A 161 -28.63 10.70 10.63
N ASN A 162 -28.24 11.89 11.04
CA ASN A 162 -29.01 12.73 11.95
C ASN A 162 -29.68 13.87 11.15
N ASN A 163 -30.99 13.82 10.97
CA ASN A 163 -31.74 14.88 10.26
C ASN A 163 -31.13 15.27 8.90
N SER A 164 -30.72 14.29 8.09
CA SER A 164 -30.03 14.45 6.80
C SER A 164 -28.61 15.01 6.90
N VAL A 165 -28.02 15.05 8.08
CA VAL A 165 -26.60 15.35 8.30
C VAL A 165 -25.88 14.05 8.61
N PHE A 166 -24.85 13.77 7.85
CA PHE A 166 -23.97 12.63 8.10
C PHE A 166 -22.99 12.98 9.23
N GLU A 167 -23.04 12.22 10.30
CA GLU A 167 -22.08 12.31 11.40
C GLU A 167 -21.14 11.12 11.34
N GLY A 168 -19.86 11.38 11.08
CA GLY A 168 -18.82 10.35 11.02
C GLY A 168 -18.56 9.78 12.42
N VAL A 169 -18.48 8.44 12.50
CA VAL A 169 -18.24 7.71 13.76
C VAL A 169 -17.12 6.69 13.52
N PRO A 170 -15.96 6.86 14.14
CA PRO A 170 -14.80 5.97 13.95
C PRO A 170 -14.92 4.71 14.80
N TYR A 171 -14.73 3.56 14.16
CA TYR A 171 -14.68 2.25 14.79
C TYR A 171 -13.33 1.58 14.59
N MET A 172 -12.85 0.95 15.65
CA MET A 172 -11.71 0.03 15.61
C MET A 172 -12.23 -1.39 15.75
N CYS A 173 -11.74 -2.28 14.91
CA CYS A 173 -12.04 -3.71 14.98
C CYS A 173 -10.74 -4.51 14.99
N LYS A 174 -10.78 -5.69 15.61
CA LYS A 174 -9.72 -6.68 15.53
C LYS A 174 -10.33 -7.96 14.95
N LEU A 175 -9.69 -8.50 13.92
CA LEU A 175 -10.10 -9.72 13.21
C LEU A 175 -8.97 -10.74 13.26
N ASP A 176 -9.29 -12.02 13.24
CA ASP A 176 -8.32 -13.06 12.90
C ASP A 176 -8.15 -13.23 11.38
N THR A 177 -7.24 -14.07 10.96
CA THR A 177 -6.99 -14.37 9.54
C THR A 177 -8.11 -15.15 8.85
N GLU A 178 -9.07 -15.69 9.59
CA GLU A 178 -10.28 -16.33 9.06
C GLU A 178 -11.43 -15.32 8.90
N GLY A 179 -11.23 -14.09 9.38
CA GLY A 179 -12.21 -13.00 9.34
C GLY A 179 -13.16 -12.98 10.54
N ASN A 180 -12.88 -13.75 11.60
CA ASN A 180 -13.69 -13.69 12.81
C ASN A 180 -13.45 -12.38 13.56
N LEU A 181 -14.52 -11.73 13.98
CA LEU A 181 -14.45 -10.49 14.77
C LEU A 181 -14.10 -10.84 16.22
N LEU A 182 -12.89 -10.49 16.63
CA LEU A 182 -12.37 -10.72 17.97
C LEU A 182 -12.73 -9.58 18.92
N LYS A 183 -12.75 -8.35 18.41
CA LYS A 183 -13.02 -7.15 19.18
C LYS A 183 -13.54 -6.02 18.30
N THR A 184 -14.41 -5.18 18.88
CA THR A 184 -14.83 -3.92 18.27
C THR A 184 -14.97 -2.85 19.33
N LYS A 185 -14.65 -1.60 18.98
CA LYS A 185 -14.79 -0.43 19.85
C LYS A 185 -15.08 0.83 19.03
N CYS A 186 -16.13 1.54 19.39
CA CYS A 186 -16.33 2.92 19.00
C CYS A 186 -15.37 3.81 19.78
N ILE A 187 -14.56 4.61 19.09
CA ILE A 187 -13.59 5.52 19.73
C ILE A 187 -14.02 6.98 19.65
N ASP A 188 -15.27 7.21 19.28
CA ASP A 188 -15.84 8.53 19.06
C ASP A 188 -15.74 9.43 20.31
N GLU A 189 -16.25 8.98 21.45
CA GLU A 189 -16.23 9.73 22.68
C GLU A 189 -14.79 9.96 23.18
N ASP A 190 -13.92 8.97 23.01
CA ASP A 190 -12.52 9.02 23.43
C ASP A 190 -11.73 10.07 22.64
N LEU A 191 -12.05 10.29 21.37
CA LEU A 191 -11.38 11.29 20.54
C LEU A 191 -11.75 12.73 20.93
N GLY A 192 -12.98 12.97 21.38
CA GLY A 192 -13.43 14.28 21.85
C GLY A 192 -13.49 15.37 20.75
N ILE A 193 -13.46 14.99 19.49
CA ILE A 193 -13.48 15.87 18.31
C ILE A 193 -14.79 15.63 17.59
N SER A 194 -15.55 16.64 17.19
CA SER A 194 -16.81 16.47 16.45
C SER A 194 -16.58 16.39 14.94
N GLY A 195 -17.30 15.48 14.26
CA GLY A 195 -17.26 15.31 12.81
C GLY A 195 -15.97 14.64 12.30
N ARG A 196 -15.86 13.33 12.45
CA ARG A 196 -14.59 12.60 12.47
C ARG A 196 -14.47 11.65 11.31
N ASP A 197 -13.56 11.97 10.39
CA ASP A 197 -13.11 11.02 9.38
C ASP A 197 -11.76 10.43 9.81
N ILE A 198 -11.66 9.11 9.80
CA ILE A 198 -10.35 8.44 9.85
C ILE A 198 -9.66 8.72 8.53
N THR A 199 -8.44 9.20 8.59
CA THR A 199 -7.66 9.57 7.41
C THR A 199 -6.40 8.74 7.24
N GLY A 200 -6.05 7.92 8.21
CA GLY A 200 -4.90 7.00 8.15
C GLY A 200 -4.76 6.20 9.42
N MET A 201 -4.09 5.07 9.32
CA MET A 201 -3.71 4.22 10.44
C MET A 201 -2.39 3.53 10.14
N THR A 202 -1.58 3.32 11.15
CA THR A 202 -0.39 2.48 11.07
C THR A 202 -0.04 1.90 12.42
N MET A 203 0.61 0.73 12.42
CA MET A 203 1.22 0.19 13.62
C MET A 203 2.52 0.94 13.94
N VAL A 204 2.74 1.25 15.21
CA VAL A 204 4.00 1.84 15.66
C VAL A 204 5.07 0.76 15.71
N PRO A 205 6.22 0.92 15.04
CA PRO A 205 7.26 -0.11 15.00
C PRO A 205 7.70 -0.58 16.39
N ASN A 206 7.89 -1.89 16.54
CA ASN A 206 8.30 -2.54 17.80
C ASN A 206 7.39 -2.21 19.01
N SER A 207 6.11 -2.04 18.76
CA SER A 207 5.13 -1.67 19.77
C SER A 207 3.75 -2.15 19.36
N ASN A 208 2.90 -2.54 20.33
CA ASN A 208 1.49 -2.85 20.10
C ASN A 208 0.61 -1.59 20.02
N GLN A 209 1.21 -0.42 19.84
CA GLN A 209 0.47 0.82 19.69
C GLN A 209 0.04 1.06 18.25
N ILE A 210 -1.11 1.68 18.12
CA ILE A 210 -1.68 2.07 16.84
C ILE A 210 -1.62 3.59 16.76
N LEU A 211 -1.04 4.12 15.69
CA LEU A 211 -1.13 5.54 15.36
C LEU A 211 -2.30 5.73 14.40
N LEU A 212 -3.30 6.49 14.85
CA LEU A 212 -4.50 6.81 14.09
C LEU A 212 -4.54 8.29 13.77
N PHE A 213 -4.82 8.63 12.51
CA PHE A 213 -5.05 9.98 12.04
C PHE A 213 -6.54 10.21 11.82
N ALA A 214 -7.04 11.34 12.29
CA ALA A 214 -8.44 11.72 12.14
C ALA A 214 -8.58 13.21 11.81
N SER A 215 -9.54 13.54 10.94
CA SER A 215 -9.89 14.91 10.61
C SER A 215 -11.31 15.24 11.08
N GLY A 216 -11.56 16.48 11.52
CA GLY A 216 -12.91 16.98 11.74
C GLY A 216 -13.55 17.42 10.43
N LEU A 217 -14.80 17.03 10.20
CA LEU A 217 -15.64 17.58 9.15
C LEU A 217 -16.18 18.96 9.57
N PHE A 218 -15.88 20.00 8.83
CA PHE A 218 -16.36 21.37 8.87
C PHE A 218 -15.52 22.43 9.61
N TYR A 219 -15.25 23.50 8.88
CA TYR A 219 -14.76 24.83 9.28
C TYR A 219 -13.51 24.90 10.17
N GLY A 220 -12.37 24.88 9.51
CA GLY A 220 -11.08 25.04 10.20
C GLY A 220 -10.66 23.75 10.90
N ALA A 221 -10.83 22.65 10.21
CA ALA A 221 -10.61 21.33 10.67
C ALA A 221 -9.18 21.15 11.20
N ASN A 222 -9.06 21.09 12.48
CA ASN A 222 -7.85 20.61 13.10
C ASN A 222 -7.73 19.12 12.79
N LEU A 223 -6.67 18.78 12.11
CA LEU A 223 -6.28 17.40 11.96
C LEU A 223 -5.69 16.94 13.28
N GLY A 224 -6.06 15.77 13.70
CA GLY A 224 -5.56 15.15 14.91
C GLY A 224 -4.91 13.81 14.61
N ALA A 225 -4.01 13.45 15.49
CA ALA A 225 -3.50 12.10 15.58
C ALA A 225 -3.64 11.61 17.01
N CYS A 226 -3.81 10.32 17.18
CA CYS A 226 -3.83 9.71 18.49
C CYS A 226 -3.12 8.37 18.49
N TYR A 227 -2.52 8.04 19.63
CA TYR A 227 -2.02 6.71 19.89
C TYR A 227 -3.07 5.91 20.65
N LEU A 228 -3.30 4.68 20.20
CA LEU A 228 -4.17 3.72 20.87
C LEU A 228 -3.32 2.56 21.39
N ASP A 229 -3.76 1.94 22.47
CA ASP A 229 -3.24 0.65 22.90
C ASP A 229 -3.91 -0.52 22.16
N GLU A 230 -3.52 -1.75 22.47
CA GLU A 230 -4.09 -2.99 21.91
C GLU A 230 -5.59 -3.18 22.24
N ASP A 231 -6.07 -2.45 23.26
CA ASP A 231 -7.46 -2.42 23.68
C ASP A 231 -8.25 -1.26 23.04
N PHE A 232 -7.62 -0.54 22.13
CA PHE A 232 -8.17 0.64 21.47
C PHE A 232 -8.49 1.78 22.43
N ASN A 233 -7.82 1.86 23.60
CA ASN A 233 -7.91 3.00 24.46
C ASN A 233 -6.97 4.10 23.97
N VAL A 234 -7.46 5.34 23.97
CA VAL A 234 -6.67 6.50 23.58
C VAL A 234 -5.63 6.80 24.67
N LEU A 235 -4.36 6.68 24.30
CA LEU A 235 -3.21 6.97 25.20
C LEU A 235 -2.86 8.45 25.17
N ASN A 236 -2.64 8.98 23.98
CA ASN A 236 -2.25 10.38 23.75
C ASN A 236 -2.97 10.93 22.53
N LYS A 237 -3.19 12.26 22.51
CA LYS A 237 -3.79 13.00 21.40
C LYS A 237 -2.92 14.18 21.04
N TYR A 238 -2.79 14.41 19.76
CA TYR A 238 -2.02 15.52 19.18
C TYR A 238 -2.87 16.28 18.18
N LEU A 239 -2.87 17.60 18.29
CA LEU A 239 -3.45 18.46 17.28
C LEU A 239 -2.34 18.86 16.30
N THR A 240 -2.48 18.48 15.05
CA THR A 240 -1.55 18.88 14.02
C THR A 240 -2.02 20.22 13.44
N HIS A 241 -1.19 21.26 13.53
CA HIS A 241 -1.58 22.62 13.13
C HIS A 241 -1.23 22.95 11.68
N ARG A 242 -0.67 21.99 10.94
CA ARG A 242 -0.21 22.21 9.59
C ARG A 242 -0.89 21.27 8.59
N GLY A 243 -1.21 21.82 7.47
CA GLY A 243 -1.81 21.13 6.34
C GLY A 243 -3.33 21.17 6.32
N ILE A 244 -3.84 21.47 5.16
CA ILE A 244 -5.25 21.39 4.84
C ILE A 244 -5.49 20.00 4.27
N PHE A 245 -6.01 19.11 5.11
CA PHE A 245 -6.86 18.00 4.73
C PHE A 245 -6.34 16.72 4.11
N ARG A 246 -6.88 15.67 4.69
CA ARG A 246 -7.28 14.39 4.13
C ARG A 246 -6.10 13.52 3.71
N TYR A 247 -6.01 12.37 4.31
CA TYR A 247 -5.21 11.25 3.93
C TYR A 247 -3.74 11.33 4.37
N TYR A 248 -3.50 10.87 5.57
CA TYR A 248 -2.16 10.66 6.06
C TYR A 248 -1.72 9.24 5.76
N SER A 249 -0.83 9.12 4.82
CA SER A 249 0.08 8.00 4.75
C SER A 249 1.36 8.38 5.41
N ASN A 250 2.03 7.43 6.00
CA ASN A 250 3.29 7.63 6.68
C ASN A 250 4.32 6.54 6.33
N PHE A 251 5.57 6.89 6.53
CA PHE A 251 6.73 6.02 6.38
C PHE A 251 7.60 6.17 7.62
N TRP A 252 7.73 5.12 8.42
CA TRP A 252 8.59 5.11 9.59
C TRP A 252 10.06 5.08 9.19
N ILE A 253 10.83 6.10 9.61
CA ILE A 253 12.28 6.18 9.42
C ILE A 253 12.97 5.31 10.45
N ASP A 254 12.49 5.36 11.68
CA ASP A 254 12.93 4.59 12.83
C ASP A 254 11.77 4.44 13.84
N ASN A 255 12.07 4.03 15.07
CA ASN A 255 11.04 3.85 16.10
C ASN A 255 10.48 5.17 16.68
N GLU A 256 11.09 6.31 16.39
CA GLU A 256 10.74 7.61 16.95
C GLU A 256 10.29 8.61 15.90
N HIS A 257 10.70 8.45 14.62
CA HIS A 257 10.44 9.40 13.54
C HIS A 257 9.76 8.75 12.36
N PHE A 258 8.87 9.50 11.73
CA PHE A 258 8.21 9.09 10.49
C PHE A 258 8.05 10.27 9.52
N ILE A 259 7.87 9.96 8.25
CA ILE A 259 7.49 10.91 7.23
C ILE A 259 5.99 10.79 7.02
N ALA A 260 5.29 11.92 7.10
CA ALA A 260 3.86 12.00 6.81
C ALA A 260 3.60 12.84 5.57
N SER A 261 2.63 12.45 4.75
CA SER A 261 2.17 13.24 3.61
C SER A 261 0.95 14.07 3.94
N THR A 262 0.89 15.26 3.42
CA THR A 262 -0.27 16.16 3.51
C THR A 262 -0.41 16.99 2.24
N ILE A 263 -1.47 17.77 2.16
CA ILE A 263 -1.68 18.77 1.12
C ILE A 263 -1.53 20.14 1.77
N GLU A 264 -0.63 20.97 1.24
CA GLU A 264 -0.59 22.37 1.60
C GLU A 264 -1.24 23.23 0.52
N THR A 265 -1.80 24.36 0.94
CA THR A 265 -2.35 25.36 0.02
C THR A 265 -1.47 26.59 0.06
N GLU A 266 -1.04 27.02 -1.12
CA GLU A 266 -0.50 28.35 -1.30
C GLU A 266 -1.61 29.28 -1.83
N ASP A 267 -1.88 30.37 -1.11
CA ASP A 267 -2.87 31.37 -1.50
C ASP A 267 -2.26 32.29 -2.57
N VAL A 268 -2.47 31.94 -3.85
CA VAL A 268 -1.96 32.69 -5.00
C VAL A 268 -3.12 33.48 -5.64
N GLY A 269 -3.62 34.46 -4.93
CA GLY A 269 -4.69 35.32 -5.45
C GLY A 269 -6.07 34.63 -5.51
N PRO A 270 -6.79 34.65 -6.63
CA PRO A 270 -8.15 34.08 -6.69
C PRO A 270 -8.17 32.55 -6.73
N TYR A 271 -7.04 31.87 -6.75
CA TYR A 271 -6.91 30.40 -6.86
C TYR A 271 -5.97 29.88 -5.78
N ASN A 272 -6.40 28.80 -5.11
CA ASN A 272 -5.51 28.06 -4.24
C ASN A 272 -4.72 27.05 -5.08
N ILE A 273 -3.41 27.05 -4.97
CA ILE A 273 -2.54 25.99 -5.48
C ILE A 273 -2.34 24.98 -4.36
N TYR A 274 -2.48 23.71 -4.69
CA TYR A 274 -2.30 22.60 -3.75
C TYR A 274 -1.02 21.87 -4.12
N ASP A 275 -0.17 21.62 -3.11
CA ASP A 275 1.05 20.84 -3.24
C ASP A 275 1.05 19.66 -2.27
N VAL A 276 1.59 18.54 -2.74
CA VAL A 276 1.91 17.42 -1.86
C VAL A 276 3.11 17.79 -1.02
N THR A 277 2.96 17.81 0.28
CA THR A 277 4.02 18.14 1.22
C THR A 277 4.31 16.94 2.12
N LEU A 278 5.59 16.63 2.27
CA LEU A 278 6.11 15.63 3.19
C LEU A 278 6.75 16.31 4.38
N TYR A 279 6.44 15.82 5.57
CA TYR A 279 7.03 16.25 6.83
C TYR A 279 7.72 15.10 7.52
N GLU A 280 8.96 15.32 7.96
CA GLU A 280 9.58 14.49 8.97
C GLU A 280 9.08 14.92 10.35
N VAL A 281 8.53 13.98 11.11
CA VAL A 281 7.81 14.22 12.36
C VAL A 281 8.23 13.16 13.38
N ASP A 282 8.37 13.54 14.66
CA ASP A 282 8.53 12.58 15.75
C ASP A 282 7.19 12.11 16.33
N LYS A 283 7.24 11.20 17.29
CA LYS A 283 6.06 10.67 17.99
C LYS A 283 5.25 11.72 18.74
N GLU A 284 5.86 12.84 19.15
CA GLU A 284 5.21 13.97 19.78
C GLU A 284 4.70 15.01 18.78
N PHE A 285 4.83 14.72 17.46
CA PHE A 285 4.45 15.60 16.36
C PHE A 285 5.25 16.92 16.30
N ASN A 286 6.51 16.91 16.73
CA ASN A 286 7.45 17.97 16.40
C ASN A 286 7.95 17.78 14.96
N TYR A 287 8.01 18.89 14.22
CA TYR A 287 8.39 18.89 12.79
C TYR A 287 9.89 19.22 12.64
N TYR A 288 10.60 18.41 11.88
CA TYR A 288 12.05 18.54 11.66
C TYR A 288 12.38 19.05 10.26
N ASN A 289 11.98 18.30 9.24
CA ASN A 289 12.25 18.60 7.84
C ASN A 289 10.95 18.65 7.03
N THR A 290 11.01 19.33 5.88
CA THR A 290 9.87 19.48 4.99
C THR A 290 10.35 19.40 3.54
N LEU A 291 9.60 18.65 2.74
CA LEU A 291 9.75 18.63 1.28
C LEU A 291 8.40 18.95 0.64
N VAL A 292 8.38 20.00 -0.17
CA VAL A 292 7.23 20.32 -1.02
C VAL A 292 7.47 19.73 -2.41
N LEU A 293 6.59 18.83 -2.83
CA LEU A 293 6.63 18.21 -4.16
C LEU A 293 5.86 19.09 -5.14
N HIS A 294 6.58 20.05 -5.69
CA HIS A 294 6.02 21.11 -6.50
C HIS A 294 5.94 20.74 -7.98
N ARG A 295 4.83 21.08 -8.63
CA ARG A 295 4.71 21.11 -10.10
C ARG A 295 4.43 22.53 -10.53
N ALA A 296 5.39 23.11 -11.20
CA ALA A 296 5.50 24.54 -11.58
C ALA A 296 4.26 25.09 -12.24
N ASP A 297 3.14 24.91 -12.28
CA ASP A 297 1.95 25.56 -12.88
C ASP A 297 0.62 24.83 -12.59
N THR A 298 0.63 23.82 -11.70
CA THR A 298 -0.58 23.03 -11.48
C THR A 298 -0.67 22.52 -10.04
N SER A 299 -1.85 22.63 -9.46
CA SER A 299 -2.15 21.99 -8.18
C SER A 299 -1.95 20.46 -8.27
N THR A 300 -1.40 19.87 -7.24
CA THR A 300 -1.26 18.42 -7.07
C THR A 300 -1.73 18.07 -5.67
N VAL A 301 -2.56 17.06 -5.55
CA VAL A 301 -3.06 16.55 -4.28
C VAL A 301 -2.60 15.11 -4.08
N THR A 302 -2.52 14.67 -2.84
CA THR A 302 -2.21 13.28 -2.50
C THR A 302 -3.30 12.34 -3.01
N ALA A 303 -2.98 11.06 -3.16
CA ALA A 303 -3.99 10.02 -3.27
C ALA A 303 -4.92 10.05 -2.04
N GLN A 304 -6.16 9.63 -2.23
CA GLN A 304 -7.19 9.82 -1.21
C GLN A 304 -7.07 8.88 -0.01
N ILE A 305 -6.50 7.69 -0.19
CA ILE A 305 -6.46 6.66 0.85
C ILE A 305 -5.02 6.41 1.29
N THR A 306 -4.12 6.15 0.36
CA THR A 306 -2.71 5.91 0.64
C THR A 306 -1.88 6.64 -0.40
N SER A 307 -0.96 7.48 0.04
CA SER A 307 -0.10 8.28 -0.84
C SER A 307 1.39 7.97 -0.69
N ILE A 308 1.82 7.33 0.38
CA ILE A 308 3.18 6.89 0.62
C ILE A 308 3.22 5.36 0.65
N VAL A 309 4.14 4.78 -0.09
CA VAL A 309 4.39 3.33 -0.10
C VAL A 309 5.89 3.07 0.10
N PRO A 310 6.29 2.35 1.13
CA PRO A 310 7.68 1.94 1.30
C PRO A 310 8.17 1.10 0.12
N ILE A 311 9.38 1.40 -0.37
CA ILE A 311 10.13 0.54 -1.28
C ILE A 311 11.04 -0.37 -0.46
N ASN A 312 11.76 0.23 0.48
CA ASN A 312 12.63 -0.41 1.46
C ASN A 312 12.85 0.54 2.63
N GLU A 313 13.78 0.24 3.53
CA GLU A 313 14.10 1.08 4.70
C GLU A 313 14.63 2.49 4.38
N ASN A 314 15.02 2.77 3.13
CA ASN A 314 15.62 4.04 2.71
C ASN A 314 14.78 4.83 1.72
N TYR A 315 13.89 4.19 0.98
CA TYR A 315 13.14 4.79 -0.13
C TYR A 315 11.65 4.50 -0.04
N MET A 316 10.86 5.44 -0.55
CA MET A 316 9.41 5.34 -0.65
C MET A 316 8.91 5.93 -1.96
N TYR A 317 7.80 5.39 -2.45
CA TYR A 317 6.98 6.08 -3.45
C TYR A 317 6.09 7.10 -2.76
N VAL A 318 5.91 8.22 -3.42
CA VAL A 318 4.91 9.24 -3.06
C VAL A 318 4.04 9.47 -4.28
N ALA A 319 2.74 9.28 -4.15
CA ALA A 319 1.81 9.39 -5.25
C ALA A 319 0.81 10.53 -5.05
N GLY A 320 0.57 11.27 -6.12
CA GLY A 320 -0.40 12.35 -6.16
C GLY A 320 -1.05 12.47 -7.53
N PHE A 321 -2.07 13.29 -7.64
CA PHE A 321 -2.73 13.56 -8.90
C PHE A 321 -3.15 15.03 -9.01
N LYS A 322 -3.29 15.51 -10.24
CA LYS A 322 -3.81 16.84 -10.52
C LYS A 322 -5.32 16.84 -10.33
N PRO A 323 -5.87 17.60 -9.37
CA PRO A 323 -7.31 17.65 -9.18
C PRO A 323 -8.01 18.35 -10.36
N VAL A 324 -9.17 17.84 -10.73
CA VAL A 324 -10.01 18.44 -11.77
C VAL A 324 -10.97 19.43 -11.11
N PHE A 325 -10.58 20.68 -11.01
CA PHE A 325 -11.48 21.74 -10.53
C PHE A 325 -12.38 22.31 -11.64
N ASN A 326 -12.07 22.06 -12.90
CA ASN A 326 -12.86 22.45 -14.06
C ASN A 326 -12.98 21.30 -15.06
N SER A 327 -14.16 21.07 -15.59
CA SER A 327 -14.53 19.95 -16.48
C SER A 327 -13.77 19.84 -17.82
N ASN A 328 -12.77 20.67 -18.07
CA ASN A 328 -12.01 20.70 -19.32
C ASN A 328 -10.50 20.49 -19.13
N VAL A 329 -10.05 20.12 -17.96
CA VAL A 329 -8.62 19.93 -17.69
C VAL A 329 -8.33 18.45 -17.52
N ILE A 330 -7.50 17.90 -18.41
CA ILE A 330 -6.95 16.55 -18.31
C ILE A 330 -6.18 16.46 -16.99
N SER A 331 -6.44 15.41 -16.21
CA SER A 331 -5.75 15.16 -14.96
C SER A 331 -4.65 14.10 -15.15
N ASP A 332 -3.50 14.34 -14.56
CA ASP A 332 -2.38 13.43 -14.56
C ASP A 332 -2.17 12.87 -13.16
N ILE A 333 -1.66 11.64 -13.10
CA ILE A 333 -1.10 11.07 -11.87
C ILE A 333 0.40 11.32 -11.91
N VAL A 334 0.98 11.69 -10.79
CA VAL A 334 2.42 11.82 -10.64
C VAL A 334 2.90 10.96 -9.48
N VAL A 335 4.02 10.27 -9.70
CA VAL A 335 4.66 9.43 -8.69
C VAL A 335 6.11 9.88 -8.58
N TRP A 336 6.56 10.08 -7.35
CA TRP A 336 7.95 10.39 -7.01
C TRP A 336 8.57 9.22 -6.25
N ILE A 337 9.88 9.06 -6.39
CA ILE A 337 10.68 8.29 -5.44
C ILE A 337 11.44 9.28 -4.57
N VAL A 338 11.25 9.13 -3.26
CA VAL A 338 11.84 10.01 -2.24
C VAL A 338 12.58 9.12 -1.24
N ASP A 339 13.78 9.57 -0.78
CA ASP A 339 14.48 8.88 0.28
C ASP A 339 14.04 9.37 1.68
N LYS A 340 14.47 8.67 2.71
CA LYS A 340 14.18 9.01 4.11
C LYS A 340 14.74 10.35 4.59
N ASN A 341 15.64 10.97 3.82
CA ASN A 341 16.18 12.31 4.08
C ASN A 341 15.42 13.37 3.27
N LEU A 342 14.30 13.02 2.66
CA LEU A 342 13.45 13.87 1.84
C LEU A 342 14.13 14.38 0.54
N ASN A 343 15.05 13.61 -0.06
CA ASN A 343 15.56 13.90 -1.38
C ASN A 343 14.76 13.17 -2.46
N VAL A 344 14.43 13.87 -3.55
CA VAL A 344 13.74 13.29 -4.71
C VAL A 344 14.76 12.64 -5.63
N HIS A 345 14.59 11.36 -5.90
CA HIS A 345 15.45 10.55 -6.78
C HIS A 345 14.88 10.34 -8.18
N GLY A 346 13.58 10.47 -8.34
CA GLY A 346 12.93 10.36 -9.65
C GLY A 346 11.46 10.76 -9.57
N ALA A 347 10.89 11.07 -10.73
CA ALA A 347 9.46 11.34 -10.86
C ALA A 347 8.95 10.80 -12.20
N LYS A 348 7.73 10.26 -12.19
CA LYS A 348 7.05 9.77 -13.38
C LYS A 348 5.63 10.32 -13.41
N THR A 349 5.24 10.86 -14.57
CA THR A 349 3.87 11.30 -14.83
C THR A 349 3.16 10.25 -15.64
N LEU A 350 1.99 9.83 -15.17
CA LEU A 350 1.09 8.93 -15.85
C LEU A 350 -0.08 9.76 -16.39
N ALA A 351 -0.11 9.93 -17.69
CA ALA A 351 -1.16 10.66 -18.39
C ALA A 351 -1.80 9.74 -19.43
N ARG A 352 -3.09 9.88 -19.61
CA ARG A 352 -3.84 9.29 -20.71
C ARG A 352 -4.48 10.40 -21.51
N ASP A 353 -4.31 10.35 -22.79
CA ASP A 353 -4.93 11.33 -23.70
C ASP A 353 -6.46 11.31 -23.55
N ASN A 354 -7.05 12.48 -23.48
CA ASN A 354 -8.49 12.66 -23.41
C ASN A 354 -9.18 12.01 -22.20
N SER A 355 -8.48 11.90 -21.06
CA SER A 355 -9.06 11.33 -19.85
C SER A 355 -8.86 12.20 -18.61
N TYR A 356 -9.79 12.05 -17.68
CA TYR A 356 -9.66 12.49 -16.29
C TYR A 356 -9.24 11.30 -15.45
N ASN A 357 -8.12 11.40 -14.72
CA ASN A 357 -7.61 10.33 -13.89
C ASN A 357 -7.71 10.73 -12.42
N TYR A 358 -8.35 9.89 -11.64
CA TYR A 358 -8.47 10.05 -10.20
C TYR A 358 -7.69 8.95 -9.51
N LEU A 359 -6.69 9.33 -8.73
CA LEU A 359 -5.93 8.40 -7.91
C LEU A 359 -6.60 8.31 -6.54
N LEU A 360 -7.09 7.13 -6.19
CA LEU A 360 -7.70 6.88 -4.89
C LEU A 360 -6.68 6.35 -3.89
N GLY A 361 -5.77 5.49 -4.32
CA GLY A 361 -4.72 4.99 -3.43
C GLY A 361 -3.57 4.31 -4.17
N CYS A 362 -2.57 3.94 -3.40
CA CYS A 362 -1.45 3.14 -3.83
C CYS A 362 -1.08 2.09 -2.77
N GLN A 363 -0.44 1.02 -3.21
CA GLN A 363 -0.09 -0.14 -2.40
C GLN A 363 1.24 -0.72 -2.86
N GLY A 364 2.10 -1.15 -1.94
CA GLY A 364 3.31 -1.88 -2.28
C GLY A 364 2.98 -3.24 -2.89
N THR A 365 3.82 -3.73 -3.81
CA THR A 365 3.71 -5.08 -4.35
C THR A 365 4.57 -6.05 -3.54
N THR A 366 4.28 -7.35 -3.64
CA THR A 366 5.14 -8.40 -3.05
C THR A 366 6.45 -8.58 -3.81
N GLU A 367 6.53 -8.06 -5.03
CA GLU A 367 7.79 -7.99 -5.77
C GLU A 367 8.63 -6.83 -5.24
N GLU A 368 9.93 -7.03 -5.14
CA GLU A 368 10.84 -6.07 -4.54
C GLU A 368 10.66 -4.65 -5.10
N GLY A 369 10.14 -3.78 -4.25
CA GLY A 369 10.06 -2.36 -4.49
C GLY A 369 9.00 -1.90 -5.50
N GLY A 370 8.07 -2.72 -5.93
CA GLY A 370 6.99 -2.29 -6.81
C GLY A 370 5.86 -1.54 -6.10
N VAL A 371 5.06 -0.78 -6.85
CA VAL A 371 3.85 -0.10 -6.37
C VAL A 371 2.70 -0.28 -7.36
N ILE A 372 1.50 -0.55 -6.85
CA ILE A 372 0.26 -0.44 -7.59
C ILE A 372 -0.40 0.89 -7.26
N LEU A 373 -0.90 1.53 -8.29
CA LEU A 373 -1.73 2.72 -8.21
C LEU A 373 -3.13 2.33 -8.67
N TYR A 374 -4.13 2.65 -7.90
CA TYR A 374 -5.52 2.33 -8.25
C TYR A 374 -6.43 3.54 -8.09
N GLY A 375 -7.39 3.60 -8.97
CA GLY A 375 -8.35 4.70 -9.01
C GLY A 375 -9.42 4.45 -10.06
N HIS A 376 -9.94 5.51 -10.60
CA HIS A 376 -10.83 5.46 -11.75
C HIS A 376 -10.44 6.53 -12.75
N SER A 377 -10.81 6.33 -14.01
CA SER A 377 -10.63 7.30 -15.06
C SER A 377 -11.92 7.45 -15.85
N LYS A 378 -12.09 8.63 -16.42
CA LYS A 378 -13.24 8.95 -17.26
C LYS A 378 -12.76 9.61 -18.53
N LEU A 379 -13.14 9.09 -19.68
CA LEU A 379 -12.85 9.70 -20.97
C LEU A 379 -13.70 10.95 -21.20
N LEU A 380 -13.29 11.81 -22.12
CA LEU A 380 -14.02 13.03 -22.46
C LEU A 380 -15.43 12.76 -23.03
N ASP A 381 -15.69 11.59 -23.57
CA ASP A 381 -17.00 11.12 -24.02
C ASP A 381 -17.87 10.53 -22.89
N ASN A 382 -17.41 10.65 -21.63
CA ASN A 382 -18.00 10.10 -20.42
C ASN A 382 -17.90 8.57 -20.26
N THR A 383 -17.10 7.88 -21.06
CA THR A 383 -16.84 6.46 -20.83
C THR A 383 -16.03 6.29 -19.55
N GLU A 384 -16.54 5.50 -18.61
CA GLU A 384 -15.85 5.16 -17.38
C GLU A 384 -14.85 4.04 -17.63
N MET A 385 -13.67 4.17 -17.01
CA MET A 385 -12.55 3.26 -17.20
C MET A 385 -12.04 2.76 -15.87
N MET A 386 -11.83 1.45 -15.75
CA MET A 386 -11.00 0.89 -14.69
C MET A 386 -9.55 1.25 -14.98
N SER A 387 -8.86 1.86 -14.03
CA SER A 387 -7.48 2.31 -14.19
C SER A 387 -6.64 1.83 -13.03
N ILE A 388 -5.67 0.96 -13.34
CA ILE A 388 -4.71 0.40 -12.38
C ILE A 388 -3.35 0.39 -13.07
N TRP A 389 -2.32 0.85 -12.37
CA TRP A 389 -0.94 0.87 -12.85
C TRP A 389 -0.03 0.15 -11.87
N LYS A 390 0.91 -0.61 -12.39
CA LYS A 390 2.05 -1.13 -11.63
C LYS A 390 3.31 -0.43 -12.10
N LEU A 391 4.06 0.12 -11.17
CA LEU A 391 5.38 0.71 -11.41
C LEU A 391 6.43 -0.02 -10.59
N ILE A 392 7.65 0.03 -11.08
CA ILE A 392 8.83 -0.52 -10.44
C ILE A 392 9.92 0.55 -10.37
N PRO A 393 10.95 0.43 -9.51
CA PRO A 393 12.01 1.43 -9.39
C PRO A 393 12.74 1.75 -10.69
N GLU A 394 12.91 0.76 -11.57
CA GLU A 394 13.54 0.90 -12.89
C GLU A 394 12.79 1.89 -13.80
N ASP A 395 11.48 2.03 -13.63
CA ASP A 395 10.67 3.03 -14.34
C ASP A 395 11.11 4.47 -14.06
N PHE A 396 11.83 4.68 -12.97
CA PHE A 396 12.37 5.97 -12.53
C PHE A 396 13.88 6.08 -12.77
N GLY A 397 14.48 5.08 -13.42
CA GLY A 397 15.92 5.01 -13.63
C GLY A 397 16.72 4.60 -12.39
N LEU A 398 16.03 4.08 -11.36
CA LEU A 398 16.65 3.57 -10.15
C LEU A 398 16.77 2.05 -10.25
N SER A 399 18.00 1.56 -10.20
CA SER A 399 18.27 0.14 -10.02
C SER A 399 18.42 -0.11 -8.52
N LEU A 400 17.34 -0.48 -7.86
CA LEU A 400 17.34 -0.94 -6.47
C LEU A 400 17.71 -2.43 -6.43
N SER A 401 18.76 -2.82 -7.16
CA SER A 401 19.30 -4.16 -6.97
C SER A 401 19.66 -4.32 -5.48
N VAL A 402 19.21 -5.39 -4.89
CA VAL A 402 19.35 -5.79 -3.47
C VAL A 402 20.83 -5.95 -3.01
N ASN A 403 21.77 -5.38 -3.72
CA ASN A 403 23.19 -5.40 -3.45
C ASN A 403 23.86 -4.05 -3.70
N GLU A 404 23.45 -3.01 -2.98
CA GLU A 404 24.44 -2.10 -2.48
C GLU A 404 24.70 -2.37 -0.99
N VAL A 405 25.05 -3.58 -0.64
CA VAL A 405 26.18 -3.73 0.28
C VAL A 405 27.30 -2.90 -0.36
N ALA A 406 27.70 -1.84 0.33
CA ALA A 406 28.75 -0.93 -0.10
C ALA A 406 29.68 -1.66 -1.04
N GLN A 407 29.67 -1.32 -2.33
CA GLN A 407 30.69 -1.77 -3.24
C GLN A 407 32.00 -1.17 -2.75
N ASP A 408 32.56 -1.82 -1.75
CA ASP A 408 34.00 -1.93 -1.68
C ASP A 408 34.39 -2.56 -3.01
N ASN A 409 35.10 -1.83 -3.86
CA ASN A 409 35.39 -2.15 -5.26
C ASN A 409 36.28 -3.38 -5.44
N SER A 410 36.29 -4.31 -4.50
CA SER A 410 36.89 -5.64 -4.62
C SER A 410 35.87 -6.59 -5.24
N LYS A 411 35.75 -6.59 -6.57
CA LYS A 411 35.08 -7.67 -7.28
C LYS A 411 35.82 -8.96 -6.98
N THR A 412 35.33 -9.70 -5.97
CA THR A 412 35.81 -11.03 -5.64
C THR A 412 35.27 -11.98 -6.70
N ALA A 413 36.00 -12.19 -7.77
CA ALA A 413 35.65 -13.16 -8.80
C ALA A 413 36.04 -14.55 -8.29
N VAL A 414 35.02 -15.39 -8.02
CA VAL A 414 35.20 -16.80 -7.74
C VAL A 414 35.58 -17.53 -9.03
N TYR A 415 36.67 -18.30 -9.01
CA TYR A 415 37.16 -19.01 -10.20
C TYR A 415 37.78 -20.38 -9.87
N PRO A 416 37.84 -21.34 -10.82
CA PRO A 416 37.16 -21.29 -12.09
C PRO A 416 35.64 -21.40 -11.94
N ASN A 417 34.89 -20.77 -12.84
CA ASN A 417 33.45 -20.90 -12.88
C ASN A 417 33.04 -21.11 -14.38
N PRO A 418 32.46 -22.25 -14.75
CA PRO A 418 32.07 -23.38 -13.89
C PRO A 418 33.27 -24.24 -13.40
N THR A 419 33.07 -24.95 -12.28
CA THR A 419 34.03 -25.91 -11.75
C THR A 419 33.32 -27.20 -11.30
N ASN A 420 34.09 -28.28 -11.19
CA ASN A 420 33.63 -29.56 -10.65
C ASN A 420 34.58 -30.14 -9.55
N GLU A 421 35.55 -29.35 -9.14
CA GLU A 421 36.54 -29.81 -8.14
C GLU A 421 36.78 -28.75 -7.04
N VAL A 422 37.33 -27.61 -7.41
CA VAL A 422 37.73 -26.57 -6.46
C VAL A 422 37.32 -25.20 -6.96
N ILE A 423 36.78 -24.38 -6.08
CA ILE A 423 36.58 -22.94 -6.29
C ILE A 423 37.58 -22.16 -5.46
N ASN A 424 38.13 -21.10 -6.04
CA ASN A 424 39.03 -20.17 -5.39
C ASN A 424 38.31 -18.84 -5.16
N ILE A 425 38.33 -18.40 -3.92
CA ILE A 425 37.64 -17.17 -3.46
C ILE A 425 38.72 -16.19 -3.01
N PRO A 426 39.00 -15.11 -3.71
CA PRO A 426 39.92 -14.07 -3.23
C PRO A 426 39.36 -13.41 -1.97
N VAL A 427 40.19 -13.39 -0.91
CA VAL A 427 39.80 -12.84 0.41
C VAL A 427 40.76 -11.74 0.89
N ARG A 428 41.50 -11.14 -0.02
CA ARG A 428 42.56 -10.14 0.27
C ARG A 428 42.09 -8.97 1.12
N ASP A 429 40.86 -8.55 0.89
CA ASP A 429 40.32 -7.34 1.49
C ASP A 429 39.38 -7.63 2.67
N LEU A 430 39.16 -8.90 3.01
CA LEU A 430 38.35 -9.31 4.14
C LEU A 430 39.17 -9.32 5.42
N LYS A 431 38.73 -8.57 6.43
CA LYS A 431 39.35 -8.51 7.76
C LYS A 431 38.39 -9.07 8.80
N GLY A 432 38.90 -9.94 9.66
CA GLY A 432 38.12 -10.53 10.76
C GLY A 432 37.55 -11.91 10.43
N ASN A 433 36.66 -12.38 11.27
CA ASN A 433 36.00 -13.68 11.09
C ASN A 433 34.87 -13.53 10.07
N TYR A 434 34.85 -14.39 9.07
CA TYR A 434 33.80 -14.46 8.06
C TYR A 434 33.33 -15.89 7.85
N SER A 435 32.09 -16.05 7.32
CA SER A 435 31.54 -17.35 6.96
C SER A 435 31.35 -17.44 5.45
N ILE A 436 31.59 -18.64 4.91
CA ILE A 436 31.32 -18.97 3.52
C ILE A 436 30.25 -20.05 3.49
N SER A 437 29.17 -19.80 2.76
CA SER A 437 28.10 -20.76 2.54
C SER A 437 27.83 -20.93 1.06
N ILE A 438 27.62 -22.18 0.64
CA ILE A 438 27.22 -22.52 -0.74
C ILE A 438 25.79 -23.07 -0.69
N TRP A 439 24.94 -22.49 -1.51
CA TRP A 439 23.52 -22.82 -1.58
C TRP A 439 23.17 -23.15 -3.05
N ASP A 440 22.21 -24.05 -3.26
CA ASP A 440 21.60 -24.17 -4.58
C ASP A 440 20.50 -23.13 -4.79
N MET A 441 19.96 -23.08 -5.99
CA MET A 441 18.88 -22.16 -6.33
C MET A 441 17.53 -22.47 -5.68
N SER A 442 17.41 -23.64 -5.03
CA SER A 442 16.24 -24.02 -4.24
C SER A 442 16.36 -23.64 -2.76
N GLY A 443 17.50 -23.03 -2.37
CA GLY A 443 17.78 -22.64 -0.99
C GLY A 443 18.31 -23.76 -0.10
N ILE A 444 18.75 -24.87 -0.68
CA ILE A 444 19.41 -25.95 0.08
C ILE A 444 20.87 -25.58 0.29
N LYS A 445 21.30 -25.55 1.56
CA LYS A 445 22.69 -25.28 1.93
C LYS A 445 23.53 -26.56 1.78
N TYR A 446 24.53 -26.50 0.94
CA TYR A 446 25.46 -27.60 0.71
C TYR A 446 26.76 -27.48 1.50
N PHE A 447 27.17 -26.26 1.81
CA PHE A 447 28.43 -26.00 2.45
C PHE A 447 28.33 -24.81 3.41
N ASP A 448 29.02 -24.89 4.54
CA ASP A 448 29.10 -23.82 5.52
C ASP A 448 30.42 -23.90 6.28
N MET A 449 31.21 -22.85 6.25
CA MET A 449 32.51 -22.79 6.90
C MET A 449 32.77 -21.41 7.49
N SER A 450 33.17 -21.36 8.75
CA SER A 450 33.72 -20.15 9.35
C SER A 450 35.21 -20.07 9.11
N VAL A 451 35.69 -18.93 8.63
CA VAL A 451 37.11 -18.70 8.32
C VAL A 451 37.65 -17.64 9.27
N ASP A 452 38.66 -18.00 10.00
CA ASP A 452 39.45 -17.10 10.85
C ASP A 452 40.87 -17.09 10.28
N LYS A 453 41.07 -16.46 9.13
CA LYS A 453 42.36 -16.48 8.45
C LYS A 453 42.62 -15.18 7.67
N GLU A 454 43.79 -14.62 7.92
CA GLU A 454 44.40 -13.66 7.00
C GLU A 454 45.07 -14.43 5.85
N GLY A 455 44.60 -14.24 4.63
CA GLY A 455 45.15 -14.86 3.43
C GLY A 455 44.73 -14.11 2.18
N GLU A 456 45.41 -14.38 1.06
CA GLU A 456 45.06 -13.75 -0.22
C GLU A 456 43.92 -14.48 -0.94
N GLU A 457 43.77 -15.78 -0.71
CA GLU A 457 42.82 -16.64 -1.42
C GLU A 457 42.41 -17.84 -0.55
N LEU A 458 41.15 -18.23 -0.65
CA LEU A 458 40.60 -19.42 -0.03
C LEU A 458 40.15 -20.40 -1.10
N SER A 459 40.64 -21.65 -1.04
CA SER A 459 40.22 -22.74 -1.92
C SER A 459 39.21 -23.63 -1.22
N VAL A 460 38.06 -23.85 -1.87
CA VAL A 460 36.97 -24.70 -1.37
C VAL A 460 36.79 -25.88 -2.32
N ASP A 461 36.88 -27.10 -1.82
CA ASP A 461 36.61 -28.33 -2.54
C ASP A 461 35.09 -28.48 -2.71
N VAL A 462 34.62 -28.49 -3.95
CA VAL A 462 33.20 -28.64 -4.33
C VAL A 462 32.96 -29.94 -5.12
N SER A 463 33.90 -30.87 -5.12
CA SER A 463 33.81 -32.13 -5.87
C SER A 463 32.65 -33.02 -5.43
N SER A 464 32.12 -32.78 -4.24
CA SER A 464 30.98 -33.52 -3.66
C SER A 464 29.62 -32.80 -3.85
N LEU A 465 29.57 -31.63 -4.48
CA LEU A 465 28.36 -30.87 -4.69
C LEU A 465 27.63 -31.25 -5.97
#